data_5c145bcb194b3398c156fa26e585ca72
#
_entry.id   5c145bcb194b3398c156fa26e585ca72
#
_cell.length_a   1.000
_cell.length_b   1.000
_cell.length_c   1.000
_cell.angle_alpha   90.00
_cell.angle_beta   90.00
_cell.angle_gamma   90.00
#
_symmetry.space_group_name_H-M   'P 1'
#
loop_
_entity.id
_entity.type
_entity.pdbx_description
1 polymer ?
#
loop_
_entity_poly.entity_id
_entity_poly.type
_entity_poly.pdbx_seq_one_letter_code
_entity_poly.pdbx_strand_id
1 'polypeptide(L)'
;MFIIQYGECKIKVKISESNAIKEYWGNGNMWLAGIRDHNVPTLIGDVIFCLKEAIISSLEICKKDHEFTVAFANYVKETIYSKSNNIVLLTIIESIGMHFENELPGYALDLATSIELVHWDTTRYMLYKKNPTKELLERQILK
;
A
#
# COMPACT_ATOMS: atom_id res chain seq x y z
N MET A 1 6.45 -5.85 -25.34
CA MET A 1 6.98 -5.06 -24.28
C MET A 1 5.89 -4.59 -23.37
N PHE A 2 5.84 -5.23 -22.24
CA PHE A 2 4.79 -5.04 -21.26
C PHE A 2 4.75 -3.62 -20.67
N ILE A 3 5.88 -2.96 -20.59
CA ILE A 3 6.02 -1.63 -20.01
C ILE A 3 5.23 -0.58 -20.79
N ILE A 4 5.14 -0.71 -22.11
CA ILE A 4 4.44 0.25 -22.96
C ILE A 4 2.92 0.17 -22.81
N GLN A 5 2.37 -1.04 -22.63
CA GLN A 5 0.93 -1.22 -22.46
C GLN A 5 0.45 -0.77 -21.09
N TYR A 6 1.29 -0.89 -20.06
CA TYR A 6 0.95 -0.52 -18.68
C TYR A 6 1.39 0.90 -18.34
N GLY A 7 2.34 1.46 -19.08
CA GLY A 7 2.89 2.78 -18.83
C GLY A 7 1.99 3.95 -19.19
N GLU A 8 0.89 3.70 -19.87
CA GLU A 8 -0.08 4.75 -20.20
C GLU A 8 -1.00 5.10 -19.03
N CYS A 9 -1.07 4.25 -18.03
CA CYS A 9 -1.91 4.49 -16.87
C CYS A 9 -1.10 5.23 -15.78
N LYS A 10 -1.40 6.50 -15.62
CA LYS A 10 -0.81 7.35 -14.59
C LYS A 10 -1.84 7.76 -13.58
N ILE A 11 -1.45 7.74 -12.32
CA ILE A 11 -2.25 8.32 -11.25
C ILE A 11 -1.51 9.51 -10.64
N LYS A 12 -2.24 10.41 -10.02
CA LYS A 12 -1.67 11.58 -9.34
C LYS A 12 -1.95 11.49 -7.85
N VAL A 13 -0.89 11.66 -7.06
CA VAL A 13 -0.96 11.71 -5.61
C VAL A 13 -0.44 13.05 -5.15
N LYS A 14 -1.22 13.74 -4.32
CA LYS A 14 -0.81 14.99 -3.70
C LYS A 14 -0.14 14.69 -2.37
N ILE A 15 1.12 15.06 -2.27
CA ILE A 15 1.92 14.86 -1.07
C ILE A 15 1.71 16.08 -0.16
N SER A 16 1.12 15.86 1.02
CA SER A 16 0.72 16.94 1.93
C SER A 16 1.88 17.78 2.44
N GLU A 17 3.02 17.18 2.74
CA GLU A 17 4.17 17.87 3.31
C GLU A 17 4.78 18.89 2.34
N SER A 18 4.91 18.53 1.06
CA SER A 18 5.49 19.39 0.03
C SER A 18 4.45 20.14 -0.79
N ASN A 19 3.17 19.81 -0.63
CA ASN A 19 2.06 20.28 -1.45
C ASN A 19 2.26 19.99 -2.96
N ALA A 20 3.16 19.07 -3.29
CA ALA A 20 3.47 18.67 -4.65
C ALA A 20 2.51 17.58 -5.14
N ILE A 21 2.18 17.64 -6.42
CA ILE A 21 1.45 16.56 -7.09
C ILE A 21 2.47 15.70 -7.81
N LYS A 22 2.52 14.41 -7.47
CA LYS A 22 3.44 13.47 -8.08
C LYS A 22 2.69 12.41 -8.89
N GLU A 23 3.21 12.10 -10.07
CA GLU A 23 2.65 11.08 -10.94
C GLU A 23 3.29 9.72 -10.67
N TYR A 24 2.45 8.68 -10.65
CA TYR A 24 2.87 7.29 -10.49
C TYR A 24 2.32 6.45 -11.63
N TRP A 25 3.12 5.50 -12.07
CA TRP A 25 2.78 4.60 -13.16
C TRP A 25 2.23 3.28 -12.64
N GLY A 26 1.18 2.82 -13.27
CA GLY A 26 0.61 1.51 -13.00
C GLY A 26 -0.89 1.47 -13.23
N ASN A 27 -1.48 0.32 -12.93
CA ASN A 27 -2.91 0.07 -13.08
C ASN A 27 -3.46 -0.68 -11.86
N GLY A 28 -4.77 -0.94 -11.87
CA GLY A 28 -5.44 -1.65 -10.78
C GLY A 28 -4.88 -3.04 -10.51
N ASN A 29 -4.45 -3.77 -11.53
CA ASN A 29 -3.84 -5.09 -11.36
C ASN A 29 -2.50 -5.01 -10.61
N MET A 30 -1.68 -4.00 -10.91
CA MET A 30 -0.44 -3.76 -10.20
C MET A 30 -0.70 -3.36 -8.74
N TRP A 31 -1.72 -2.56 -8.50
CA TRP A 31 -2.15 -2.21 -7.15
C TRP A 31 -2.55 -3.45 -6.35
N LEU A 32 -3.39 -4.31 -6.93
CA LEU A 32 -3.81 -5.56 -6.30
C LEU A 32 -2.65 -6.53 -6.07
N ALA A 33 -1.69 -6.60 -6.99
CA ALA A 33 -0.49 -7.42 -6.83
C ALA A 33 0.34 -6.96 -5.63
N GLY A 34 0.46 -5.64 -5.44
CA GLY A 34 1.17 -5.07 -4.29
C GLY A 34 0.47 -5.32 -2.97
N ILE A 35 -0.85 -5.38 -2.97
CA ILE A 35 -1.66 -5.69 -1.78
C ILE A 35 -1.74 -7.21 -1.52
N ARG A 36 -1.29 -8.01 -2.49
CA ARG A 36 -1.35 -9.46 -2.48
C ARG A 36 -2.79 -9.99 -2.41
N ASP A 37 -3.55 -9.68 -3.43
CA ASP A 37 -4.78 -10.42 -3.67
C ASP A 37 -4.40 -11.82 -4.17
N HIS A 38 -5.03 -12.85 -3.61
CA HIS A 38 -4.74 -14.26 -3.88
C HIS A 38 -4.86 -14.69 -5.36
N ASN A 39 -5.46 -13.86 -6.18
CA ASN A 39 -5.69 -14.14 -7.59
C ASN A 39 -4.57 -13.65 -8.51
N VAL A 40 -3.53 -13.00 -7.96
CA VAL A 40 -2.41 -12.49 -8.75
C VAL A 40 -1.09 -12.97 -8.14
N PRO A 41 -0.72 -14.26 -8.33
CA PRO A 41 0.59 -14.74 -7.91
C PRO A 41 1.63 -14.18 -8.87
N THR A 42 2.38 -13.19 -8.44
CA THR A 42 3.47 -12.61 -9.20
C THR A 42 4.72 -12.58 -8.36
N LEU A 43 5.87 -12.71 -8.99
CA LEU A 43 7.16 -12.54 -8.32
C LEU A 43 7.24 -11.15 -7.67
N ILE A 44 6.73 -10.13 -8.34
CA ILE A 44 6.68 -8.76 -7.83
C ILE A 44 5.84 -8.70 -6.55
N GLY A 45 4.67 -9.33 -6.55
CA GLY A 45 3.79 -9.40 -5.38
C GLY A 45 4.48 -10.06 -4.18
N ASP A 46 5.22 -11.14 -4.42
CA ASP A 46 5.95 -11.85 -3.38
C ASP A 46 7.10 -11.02 -2.81
N VAL A 47 7.87 -10.35 -3.66
CA VAL A 47 8.96 -9.45 -3.23
C VAL A 47 8.40 -8.29 -2.39
N ILE A 48 7.34 -7.66 -2.85
CA ILE A 48 6.69 -6.56 -2.12
C ILE A 48 6.13 -7.06 -0.79
N PHE A 49 5.53 -8.23 -0.76
CA PHE A 49 5.03 -8.83 0.49
C PHE A 49 6.16 -9.03 1.50
N CYS A 50 7.28 -9.61 1.07
CA CYS A 50 8.43 -9.81 1.96
C CYS A 50 8.99 -8.48 2.48
N LEU A 51 9.05 -7.47 1.64
CA LEU A 51 9.50 -6.14 2.03
C LEU A 51 8.55 -5.50 3.04
N LYS A 52 7.24 -5.58 2.81
CA LYS A 52 6.23 -5.11 3.77
C LYS A 52 6.36 -5.78 5.12
N GLU A 53 6.46 -7.11 5.12
CA GLU A 53 6.60 -7.88 6.35
C GLU A 53 7.85 -7.49 7.12
N ALA A 54 8.98 -7.29 6.44
CA ALA A 54 10.22 -6.84 7.07
C ALA A 54 10.08 -5.47 7.71
N ILE A 55 9.46 -4.51 7.02
CA ILE A 55 9.24 -3.16 7.53
C ILE A 55 8.25 -3.17 8.72
N ILE A 56 7.14 -3.86 8.58
CA ILE A 56 6.10 -3.95 9.62
C ILE A 56 6.67 -4.63 10.87
N SER A 57 7.41 -5.72 10.71
CA SER A 57 8.05 -6.40 11.84
C SER A 57 9.05 -5.50 12.55
N SER A 58 9.84 -4.74 11.81
CA SER A 58 10.79 -3.77 12.37
C SER A 58 10.07 -2.67 13.16
N LEU A 59 8.98 -2.14 12.64
CA LEU A 59 8.16 -1.14 13.32
C LEU A 59 7.49 -1.72 14.57
N GLU A 60 7.02 -2.95 14.53
CA GLU A 60 6.45 -3.63 15.70
C GLU A 60 7.45 -3.77 16.85
N ILE A 61 8.71 -4.07 16.53
CA ILE A 61 9.77 -4.16 17.53
C ILE A 61 10.03 -2.79 18.17
N CYS A 62 9.97 -1.71 17.38
CA CYS A 62 10.36 -0.36 17.78
C CYS A 62 9.18 0.48 18.30
N LYS A 63 7.94 0.00 18.24
CA LYS A 63 6.76 0.82 18.50
C LYS A 63 6.68 1.43 19.90
N LYS A 64 7.44 0.91 20.87
CA LYS A 64 7.55 1.48 22.22
C LYS A 64 8.29 2.81 22.22
N ASP A 65 9.20 3.01 21.28
CA ASP A 65 9.86 4.29 21.03
C ASP A 65 9.10 5.04 19.93
N HIS A 66 8.21 5.93 20.36
CA HIS A 66 7.34 6.65 19.44
C HIS A 66 8.13 7.55 18.47
N GLU A 67 9.13 8.25 18.95
CA GLU A 67 9.94 9.13 18.11
C GLU A 67 10.67 8.36 17.02
N PHE A 68 11.28 7.25 17.38
CA PHE A 68 11.97 6.38 16.42
C PHE A 68 10.99 5.78 15.41
N THR A 69 9.82 5.32 15.87
CA THR A 69 8.79 4.75 15.01
C THR A 69 8.32 5.75 13.96
N VAL A 70 8.03 6.98 14.38
CA VAL A 70 7.61 8.05 13.47
C VAL A 70 8.73 8.39 12.48
N ALA A 71 9.96 8.54 12.96
CA ALA A 71 11.10 8.88 12.12
C ALA A 71 11.37 7.80 11.08
N PHE A 72 11.36 6.54 11.48
CA PHE A 72 11.58 5.41 10.57
C PHE A 72 10.46 5.28 9.53
N ALA A 73 9.21 5.37 9.96
CA ALA A 73 8.06 5.30 9.07
C ALA A 73 8.06 6.47 8.06
N ASN A 74 8.40 7.67 8.50
CA ASN A 74 8.51 8.82 7.61
C ASN A 74 9.68 8.66 6.62
N TYR A 75 10.79 8.11 7.06
CA TYR A 75 11.92 7.81 6.18
C TYR A 75 11.51 6.85 5.06
N VAL A 76 10.78 5.79 5.39
CA VAL A 76 10.24 4.84 4.40
C VAL A 76 9.33 5.56 3.40
N LYS A 77 8.40 6.36 3.91
CA LYS A 77 7.45 7.10 3.07
C LYS A 77 8.14 8.08 2.13
N GLU A 78 9.05 8.88 2.65
CA GLU A 78 9.82 9.84 1.85
C GLU A 78 10.70 9.15 0.80
N THR A 79 11.30 8.03 1.16
CA THR A 79 12.11 7.25 0.23
C THR A 79 11.26 6.73 -0.92
N ILE A 80 10.08 6.20 -0.64
CA ILE A 80 9.16 5.73 -1.69
C ILE A 80 8.72 6.90 -2.57
N TYR A 81 8.32 8.03 -1.98
CA TYR A 81 7.89 9.19 -2.75
C TYR A 81 8.99 9.79 -3.60
N SER A 82 10.22 9.83 -3.13
CA SER A 82 11.32 10.47 -3.84
C SER A 82 12.04 9.57 -4.85
N LYS A 83 12.08 8.25 -4.59
CA LYS A 83 12.88 7.31 -5.38
C LYS A 83 12.08 6.43 -6.32
N SER A 84 10.76 6.44 -6.22
CA SER A 84 9.89 5.58 -7.03
C SER A 84 8.79 6.38 -7.70
N ASN A 85 8.41 5.93 -8.88
CA ASN A 85 7.23 6.39 -9.60
C ASN A 85 6.27 5.22 -9.91
N ASN A 86 6.46 4.08 -9.27
CA ASN A 86 5.64 2.89 -9.50
C ASN A 86 4.62 2.73 -8.37
N ILE A 87 3.35 2.54 -8.72
CA ILE A 87 2.25 2.42 -7.76
C ILE A 87 2.38 1.21 -6.84
N VAL A 88 3.08 0.15 -7.24
CA VAL A 88 3.26 -1.06 -6.41
C VAL A 88 3.93 -0.71 -5.09
N LEU A 89 4.90 0.22 -5.10
CA LEU A 89 5.59 0.64 -3.87
C LEU A 89 4.70 1.50 -2.96
N LEU A 90 3.69 2.16 -3.50
CA LEU A 90 2.72 2.89 -2.68
C LEU A 90 1.89 1.96 -1.79
N THR A 91 1.76 0.69 -2.15
CA THR A 91 1.06 -0.30 -1.33
C THR A 91 1.75 -0.54 0.01
N ILE A 92 3.06 -0.31 0.08
CA ILE A 92 3.81 -0.38 1.33
C ILE A 92 3.34 0.70 2.30
N ILE A 93 3.17 1.93 1.81
CA ILE A 93 2.66 3.05 2.61
C ILE A 93 1.26 2.74 3.13
N GLU A 94 0.39 2.22 2.27
CA GLU A 94 -0.96 1.84 2.67
C GLU A 94 -0.94 0.78 3.77
N SER A 95 -0.14 -0.26 3.59
CA SER A 95 -0.05 -1.36 4.56
C SER A 95 0.47 -0.90 5.93
N ILE A 96 1.47 -0.02 5.95
CA ILE A 96 1.97 0.58 7.18
C ILE A 96 0.87 1.42 7.85
N GLY A 97 0.19 2.26 7.07
CA GLY A 97 -0.88 3.11 7.58
C GLY A 97 -2.04 2.34 8.18
N MET A 98 -2.41 1.22 7.57
CA MET A 98 -3.47 0.35 8.08
C MET A 98 -3.04 -0.42 9.33
N HIS A 99 -1.80 -0.92 9.35
CA HIS A 99 -1.30 -1.72 10.47
C HIS A 99 -1.04 -0.88 11.72
N PHE A 100 -0.55 0.34 11.55
CA PHE A 100 -0.18 1.25 12.65
C PHE A 100 -1.11 2.46 12.73
N GLU A 101 -2.40 2.26 12.55
CA GLU A 101 -3.38 3.35 12.56
C GLU A 101 -3.35 4.17 13.85
N ASN A 102 -3.11 3.52 14.99
CA ASN A 102 -3.04 4.20 16.29
C ASN A 102 -1.72 4.93 16.50
N GLU A 103 -0.61 4.33 16.10
CA GLU A 103 0.75 4.88 16.29
C GLU A 103 1.11 5.92 15.24
N LEU A 104 0.57 5.77 14.02
CA LEU A 104 0.86 6.60 12.86
C LEU A 104 -0.44 7.11 12.21
N PRO A 105 -1.26 7.91 12.94
CA PRO A 105 -2.54 8.38 12.41
C PRO A 105 -2.34 9.19 11.13
N GLY A 106 -3.12 8.89 10.12
CA GLY A 106 -3.08 9.62 8.84
C GLY A 106 -1.86 9.31 7.96
N TYR A 107 -1.07 8.31 8.28
CA TYR A 107 0.17 7.98 7.56
C TYR A 107 -0.03 7.81 6.04
N ALA A 108 -1.08 7.11 5.65
CA ALA A 108 -1.39 6.84 4.24
C ALA A 108 -2.43 7.81 3.65
N LEU A 109 -2.73 8.90 4.32
CA LEU A 109 -3.80 9.81 3.90
C LEU A 109 -3.55 10.44 2.53
N ASP A 110 -2.30 10.67 2.17
CA ASP A 110 -1.94 11.23 0.86
C ASP A 110 -2.45 10.36 -0.30
N LEU A 111 -2.53 9.04 -0.11
CA LEU A 111 -3.03 8.12 -1.13
C LEU A 111 -4.53 8.35 -1.43
N ALA A 112 -5.28 8.87 -0.47
CA ALA A 112 -6.68 9.20 -0.67
C ALA A 112 -6.90 10.40 -1.59
N THR A 113 -5.85 11.13 -1.94
CA THR A 113 -5.93 12.21 -2.94
C THR A 113 -6.01 11.68 -4.38
N SER A 114 -5.68 10.41 -4.59
CA SER A 114 -5.82 9.76 -5.89
C SER A 114 -7.19 9.07 -5.97
N ILE A 115 -8.00 9.52 -6.89
CA ILE A 115 -9.34 8.96 -7.10
C ILE A 115 -9.26 7.50 -7.59
N GLU A 116 -8.25 7.18 -8.38
CA GLU A 116 -8.04 5.83 -8.91
C GLU A 116 -7.69 4.85 -7.78
N LEU A 117 -6.82 5.24 -6.85
CA LEU A 117 -6.47 4.39 -5.71
C LEU A 117 -7.68 4.14 -4.81
N VAL A 118 -8.45 5.17 -4.52
CA VAL A 118 -9.69 5.04 -3.74
C VAL A 118 -10.67 4.11 -4.46
N HIS A 119 -10.81 4.25 -5.76
CA HIS A 119 -11.69 3.42 -6.56
C HIS A 119 -11.25 1.95 -6.55
N TRP A 120 -9.96 1.68 -6.72
CA TRP A 120 -9.43 0.31 -6.71
C TRP A 120 -9.58 -0.35 -5.34
N ASP A 121 -9.36 0.39 -4.26
CA ASP A 121 -9.58 -0.12 -2.90
C ASP A 121 -11.07 -0.39 -2.64
N THR A 122 -11.94 0.49 -3.08
CA THR A 122 -13.40 0.29 -2.95
C THR A 122 -13.84 -0.94 -3.74
N THR A 123 -13.35 -1.10 -4.96
CA THR A 123 -13.66 -2.28 -5.80
C THR A 123 -13.19 -3.56 -5.12
N ARG A 124 -11.97 -3.57 -4.58
CA ARG A 124 -11.43 -4.69 -3.81
C ARG A 124 -12.32 -5.03 -2.63
N TYR A 125 -12.70 -4.04 -1.85
CA TYR A 125 -13.57 -4.21 -0.69
C TYR A 125 -14.94 -4.80 -1.07
N MET A 126 -15.52 -4.34 -2.16
CA MET A 126 -16.81 -4.85 -2.67
C MET A 126 -16.70 -6.30 -3.14
N LEU A 127 -15.62 -6.65 -3.84
CA LEU A 127 -15.35 -8.03 -4.25
C LEU A 127 -15.14 -8.95 -3.05
N TYR A 128 -14.46 -8.46 -2.03
CA TYR A 128 -14.23 -9.18 -0.79
C TYR A 128 -15.54 -9.47 -0.05
N LYS A 129 -16.41 -8.50 0.06
CA LYS A 129 -17.73 -8.65 0.68
C LYS A 129 -18.65 -9.62 -0.06
N LYS A 130 -18.51 -9.74 -1.38
CA LYS A 130 -19.31 -10.66 -2.18
C LYS A 130 -18.91 -12.13 -2.03
N ASN A 131 -17.85 -12.43 -1.31
CA ASN A 131 -17.39 -13.80 -1.06
C ASN A 131 -17.47 -14.13 0.44
N PRO A 132 -18.67 -14.45 0.96
CA PRO A 132 -18.88 -14.70 2.39
C PRO A 132 -18.13 -15.92 2.91
N THR A 133 -17.82 -16.89 2.06
CA THR A 133 -17.07 -18.10 2.43
C THR A 133 -15.64 -17.75 2.83
N LYS A 134 -15.01 -16.86 2.09
CA LYS A 134 -13.66 -16.39 2.39
C LYS A 134 -13.60 -15.61 3.71
N GLU A 135 -14.58 -14.76 3.94
CA GLU A 135 -14.71 -14.00 5.18
C GLU A 135 -14.91 -14.91 6.39
N LEU A 136 -15.74 -15.94 6.26
CA LEU A 136 -15.96 -16.93 7.31
C LEU A 136 -14.72 -17.74 7.62
N LEU A 137 -13.97 -18.16 6.61
CA LEU A 137 -12.71 -18.87 6.76
C LEU A 137 -11.66 -18.02 7.48
N GLU A 138 -11.55 -16.75 7.14
CA GLU A 138 -10.61 -15.84 7.79
C GLU A 138 -11.00 -15.59 9.25
N ARG A 139 -12.27 -15.46 9.58
CA ARG A 139 -12.74 -15.34 10.94
C ARG A 139 -12.45 -16.60 11.77
N GLN A 140 -12.47 -17.78 11.17
CA GLN A 140 -12.11 -19.02 11.84
C GLN A 140 -10.61 -19.16 12.08
N ILE A 141 -9.78 -18.64 11.17
CA ILE A 141 -8.32 -18.65 11.30
C ILE A 141 -7.86 -17.65 12.37
N LEU A 142 -8.55 -16.52 12.52
CA LEU A 142 -8.23 -15.48 13.50
C LEU A 142 -8.77 -15.77 14.93
N LYS A 143 -9.51 -16.81 15.08
CA LYS A 143 -9.90 -17.34 16.41
C LYS A 143 -8.90 -18.38 16.88
#